data_3fdd5dc1e5ac4d7898459af2136c7ced
#
_entry.id   3fdd5dc1e5ac4d7898459af2136c7ced
#
_cell.length_a   1.000
_cell.length_b   1.000
_cell.length_c   1.000
_cell.angle_alpha   90.00
_cell.angle_beta   90.00
_cell.angle_gamma   90.00
#
_symmetry.space_group_name_H-M   'P 1'
#
loop_
_entity.id
_entity.type
_entity.pdbx_description
1 polymer ?
#
loop_
_entity_poly.entity_id
_entity_poly.type
_entity_poly.pdbx_seq_one_letter_code
_entity_poly.pdbx_strand_id
1 'polypeptide(L)'
;PMVALTPDLCDKIKKGVVTIKEIEKNAFKNRLITYRTDKNVPLGIVSASYGIVQNKEAFGFIDMLCSGELADRDHTPVITNAGVLGYGERVFITAKFPNPIILDNNGDDHVDMYIVFTNSHDGSGAVTGLITPIRVWCNNTLALAMHNNSGKFTFRHTANVMQRLNLLNEENREFAYKSLNLFSVYEKSLKASFEHLKNIKLADADLERILAEVYLTERELKIYYATKDINSSDISKESKSVISRVKDCVASGVGQNKEDNGTGLALINGITTFYQNAHMYRSLNSKFRSLTEGEAKLKTQKAFELVSQLR
;
A
#
# COMPACT_ATOMS: atom_id res chain seq x y z
N PRO A 1 6.98 19.67 13.87
CA PRO A 1 7.92 19.88 14.96
C PRO A 1 7.70 18.91 16.11
N MET A 2 8.74 18.62 16.83
CA MET A 2 8.76 17.72 17.98
C MET A 2 8.93 18.56 19.23
N VAL A 3 8.11 18.31 20.25
CA VAL A 3 8.12 19.08 21.48
C VAL A 3 8.26 18.08 22.64
N ALA A 4 9.15 18.39 23.59
CA ALA A 4 9.27 17.60 24.81
C ALA A 4 7.97 17.67 25.61
N LEU A 5 7.54 16.57 26.19
CA LEU A 5 6.36 16.52 27.04
C LEU A 5 6.67 17.26 28.36
N THR A 6 6.14 18.48 28.48
CA THR A 6 6.25 19.31 29.69
C THR A 6 4.94 19.27 30.48
N PRO A 7 4.94 19.62 31.78
CA PRO A 7 3.73 19.74 32.57
C PRO A 7 2.67 20.65 31.95
N ASP A 8 3.07 21.82 31.41
CA ASP A 8 2.17 22.75 30.74
C ASP A 8 1.55 22.17 29.45
N LEU A 9 2.34 21.41 28.66
CA LEU A 9 1.84 20.72 27.49
C LEU A 9 0.90 19.56 27.86
N CYS A 10 1.21 18.85 28.94
CA CYS A 10 0.33 17.82 29.48
C CYS A 10 -1.04 18.39 29.88
N ASP A 11 -1.08 19.59 30.46
CA ASP A 11 -2.34 20.26 30.80
C ASP A 11 -3.15 20.67 29.56
N LYS A 12 -2.48 21.10 28.50
CA LYS A 12 -3.12 21.43 27.21
C LYS A 12 -3.65 20.21 26.49
N ILE A 13 -2.98 19.05 26.59
CA ILE A 13 -3.39 17.78 25.97
C ILE A 13 -4.51 17.13 26.78
N LYS A 14 -4.60 17.44 28.04
CA LYS A 14 -5.57 16.87 28.96
C LYS A 14 -6.93 17.52 28.86
N LYS A 15 -7.92 16.75 28.67
CA LYS A 15 -9.22 16.97 29.31
C LYS A 15 -9.66 15.68 29.96
N GLY A 16 -9.28 15.48 31.22
CA GLY A 16 -10.08 14.74 32.16
C GLY A 16 -9.77 13.28 32.45
N VAL A 17 -8.68 12.68 31.93
CA VAL A 17 -8.54 11.22 32.09
C VAL A 17 -7.31 10.75 32.89
N VAL A 18 -6.20 11.47 32.91
CA VAL A 18 -4.97 11.08 33.64
C VAL A 18 -4.30 12.28 34.27
N THR A 19 -3.76 12.18 35.50
CA THR A 19 -3.07 13.28 36.13
C THR A 19 -1.64 13.45 35.64
N ILE A 20 -1.12 14.70 35.57
CA ILE A 20 0.25 15.00 35.11
C ILE A 20 1.30 14.17 35.82
N LYS A 21 1.13 13.96 37.13
CA LYS A 21 2.07 13.17 37.94
C LYS A 21 2.14 11.69 37.53
N GLU A 22 1.05 11.13 37.02
CA GLU A 22 1.01 9.76 36.49
C GLU A 22 1.66 9.65 35.13
N ILE A 23 1.46 10.66 34.27
CA ILE A 23 2.11 10.76 32.97
C ILE A 23 3.62 10.90 33.14
N GLU A 24 4.08 11.78 34.05
CA GLU A 24 5.52 11.98 34.31
C GLU A 24 6.18 10.77 34.93
N LYS A 25 5.48 10.01 35.79
CA LYS A 25 6.09 8.91 36.54
C LYS A 25 6.23 7.60 35.77
N ASN A 26 5.30 7.23 34.93
CA ASN A 26 5.21 5.84 34.46
C ASN A 26 5.12 5.60 32.94
N ALA A 27 4.66 6.54 32.12
CA ALA A 27 4.35 6.24 30.72
C ALA A 27 5.23 6.93 29.67
N PHE A 28 5.82 8.08 29.98
CA PHE A 28 6.41 8.95 28.95
C PHE A 28 7.88 9.33 29.16
N LYS A 29 8.58 8.59 30.01
CA LYS A 29 10.03 8.77 30.17
C LYS A 29 10.70 8.54 28.82
N ASN A 30 11.42 9.53 28.32
CA ASN A 30 12.07 9.50 26.99
C ASN A 30 11.09 9.42 25.78
N ARG A 31 9.91 10.05 25.92
CA ARG A 31 8.96 10.19 24.81
C ARG A 31 8.79 11.65 24.43
N LEU A 32 8.49 11.87 23.15
CA LEU A 32 8.25 13.18 22.55
C LEU A 32 6.91 13.14 21.84
N ILE A 33 6.26 14.32 21.74
CA ILE A 33 5.04 14.46 20.95
C ILE A 33 5.41 15.14 19.63
N THR A 34 5.00 14.54 18.52
CA THR A 34 4.96 15.21 17.24
C THR A 34 3.71 16.07 17.18
N TYR A 35 3.86 17.28 16.72
CA TYR A 35 2.83 18.29 16.84
C TYR A 35 2.68 19.11 15.58
N ARG A 36 1.44 19.29 15.13
CA ARG A 36 1.13 20.12 13.98
C ARG A 36 0.91 21.57 14.42
N THR A 37 1.87 22.44 14.10
CA THR A 37 1.89 23.83 14.62
C THR A 37 0.82 24.74 14.02
N ASP A 38 0.44 24.54 12.76
CA ASP A 38 -0.54 25.37 12.06
C ASP A 38 -1.97 25.22 12.63
N LYS A 39 -2.29 24.06 13.19
CA LYS A 39 -3.60 23.75 13.78
C LYS A 39 -3.56 23.45 15.27
N ASN A 40 -2.39 23.50 15.86
CA ASN A 40 -2.20 23.22 17.29
C ASN A 40 -2.70 21.82 17.70
N VAL A 41 -2.40 20.78 16.89
CA VAL A 41 -2.89 19.40 17.08
C VAL A 41 -1.73 18.44 17.28
N PRO A 42 -1.72 17.59 18.32
CA PRO A 42 -0.76 16.50 18.46
C PRO A 42 -1.03 15.44 17.40
N LEU A 43 0.05 14.89 16.81
CA LEU A 43 -0.03 13.87 15.77
C LEU A 43 0.31 12.47 16.31
N GLY A 44 1.22 12.39 17.29
CA GLY A 44 1.61 11.10 17.86
C GLY A 44 2.63 11.22 18.98
N ILE A 45 2.88 10.11 19.65
CA ILE A 45 3.89 9.97 20.72
C ILE A 45 5.00 9.08 20.19
N VAL A 46 6.21 9.61 20.14
CA VAL A 46 7.38 8.95 19.55
C VAL A 46 8.53 8.82 20.57
N SER A 47 9.53 8.01 20.26
CA SER A 47 10.72 7.90 21.08
C SER A 47 11.57 9.17 21.04
N ALA A 48 12.42 9.39 22.04
CA ALA A 48 13.38 10.51 22.06
C ALA A 48 14.40 10.44 20.90
N SER A 49 14.63 9.25 20.34
CA SER A 49 15.51 9.02 19.20
C SER A 49 14.81 9.17 17.84
N TYR A 50 13.52 9.54 17.83
CA TYR A 50 12.78 9.73 16.61
C TYR A 50 13.29 10.96 15.84
N GLY A 51 13.76 10.73 14.61
CA GLY A 51 14.16 11.79 13.69
C GLY A 51 12.93 12.36 12.97
N ILE A 52 12.65 13.65 13.19
CA ILE A 52 11.59 14.32 12.46
C ILE A 52 12.04 14.56 11.02
N VAL A 53 11.16 14.23 10.08
CA VAL A 53 11.27 14.63 8.68
C VAL A 53 10.10 15.54 8.37
N GLN A 54 10.39 16.81 8.07
CA GLN A 54 9.35 17.73 7.62
C GLN A 54 8.81 17.32 6.26
N ASN A 55 7.54 17.61 5.98
CA ASN A 55 6.96 17.26 4.69
C ASN A 55 7.74 17.87 3.52
N LYS A 56 8.21 19.11 3.66
CA LYS A 56 9.05 19.76 2.65
C LYS A 56 10.32 18.95 2.34
N GLU A 57 10.94 18.37 3.36
CA GLU A 57 12.16 17.57 3.22
C GLU A 57 11.86 16.18 2.64
N ALA A 58 10.79 15.54 3.14
CA ALA A 58 10.36 14.24 2.62
C ALA A 58 10.00 14.32 1.13
N PHE A 59 9.36 15.39 0.72
CA PHE A 59 8.87 15.57 -0.65
C PHE A 59 9.88 16.23 -1.59
N GLY A 60 10.98 16.77 -1.10
CA GLY A 60 12.08 17.24 -1.94
C GLY A 60 12.64 16.16 -2.86
N PHE A 61 12.54 14.90 -2.46
CA PHE A 61 12.91 13.77 -3.32
C PHE A 61 11.94 13.61 -4.53
N ILE A 62 10.65 13.85 -4.33
CA ILE A 62 9.66 13.86 -5.42
C ILE A 62 9.93 15.02 -6.38
N ASP A 63 10.23 16.19 -5.84
CA ASP A 63 10.57 17.37 -6.68
C ASP A 63 11.77 17.06 -7.57
N MET A 64 12.79 16.42 -7.03
CA MET A 64 13.98 16.00 -7.80
C MET A 64 13.62 14.96 -8.88
N LEU A 65 12.76 13.97 -8.57
CA LEU A 65 12.32 12.97 -9.56
C LEU A 65 11.46 13.58 -10.66
N CYS A 66 10.66 14.60 -10.33
CA CYS A 66 9.74 15.27 -11.26
C CYS A 66 10.38 16.47 -11.98
N SER A 67 11.59 16.89 -11.61
CA SER A 67 12.29 18.04 -12.24
C SER A 67 12.82 17.74 -13.63
N GLY A 68 12.98 16.46 -13.98
CA GLY A 68 13.65 16.04 -15.21
C GLY A 68 15.17 16.09 -15.15
N GLU A 69 15.75 16.39 -13.99
CA GLU A 69 17.23 16.42 -13.82
C GLU A 69 17.83 15.01 -13.80
N LEU A 70 17.02 13.99 -13.44
CA LEU A 70 17.45 12.60 -13.26
C LEU A 70 17.04 11.66 -14.39
N ALA A 71 16.11 12.08 -15.25
CA ALA A 71 15.63 11.30 -16.36
C ALA A 71 15.25 12.20 -17.54
N ASP A 72 15.15 11.61 -18.74
CA ASP A 72 14.55 12.29 -19.87
C ASP A 72 13.05 12.54 -19.65
N ARG A 73 12.45 13.36 -20.51
CA ARG A 73 11.01 13.72 -20.41
C ARG A 73 10.09 12.51 -20.49
N ASP A 74 10.51 11.46 -21.18
CA ASP A 74 9.71 10.25 -21.40
C ASP A 74 9.66 9.36 -20.16
N HIS A 75 10.54 9.60 -19.18
CA HIS A 75 10.60 8.84 -17.92
C HIS A 75 10.34 9.71 -16.68
N THR A 76 10.17 11.02 -16.85
CA THR A 76 9.94 11.95 -15.74
C THR A 76 8.50 11.89 -15.26
N PRO A 77 8.23 11.46 -14.01
CA PRO A 77 6.87 11.42 -13.49
C PRO A 77 6.32 12.82 -13.23
N VAL A 78 5.00 12.95 -13.32
CA VAL A 78 4.26 14.20 -13.07
C VAL A 78 3.41 14.05 -11.81
N ILE A 79 3.50 15.01 -10.89
CA ILE A 79 2.67 15.01 -9.67
C ILE A 79 1.19 15.11 -10.06
N THR A 80 0.39 14.17 -9.57
CA THR A 80 -1.04 14.08 -9.87
C THR A 80 -1.92 14.37 -8.67
N ASN A 81 -1.56 13.89 -7.49
CA ASN A 81 -2.37 14.04 -6.30
C ASN A 81 -1.49 14.23 -5.05
N ALA A 82 -2.05 14.91 -4.05
CA ALA A 82 -1.51 14.96 -2.71
C ALA A 82 -2.66 14.87 -1.69
N GLY A 83 -2.39 14.31 -0.52
CA GLY A 83 -3.41 14.14 0.48
C GLY A 83 -2.86 14.02 1.89
N VAL A 84 -3.80 14.20 2.83
CA VAL A 84 -3.56 14.13 4.27
C VAL A 84 -4.52 13.11 4.86
N LEU A 85 -4.00 12.18 5.64
CA LEU A 85 -4.79 11.20 6.38
C LEU A 85 -4.86 11.61 7.85
N GLY A 86 -6.07 11.48 8.41
CA GLY A 86 -6.36 11.92 9.77
C GLY A 86 -6.21 13.44 9.95
N TYR A 87 -5.53 13.85 11.01
CA TYR A 87 -5.23 15.26 11.29
C TYR A 87 -3.88 15.71 10.71
N GLY A 88 -3.20 14.84 9.96
CA GLY A 88 -1.87 15.06 9.41
C GLY A 88 -0.84 14.07 9.93
N GLU A 89 -1.28 13.00 10.60
CA GLU A 89 -0.41 11.93 11.08
C GLU A 89 0.33 11.27 9.94
N ARG A 90 -0.33 11.17 8.78
CA ARG A 90 0.28 10.67 7.55
C ARG A 90 -0.09 11.58 6.37
N VAL A 91 0.88 11.87 5.54
CA VAL A 91 0.70 12.62 4.29
C VAL A 91 1.23 11.81 3.13
N PHE A 92 0.69 12.04 1.94
CA PHE A 92 1.16 11.38 0.73
C PHE A 92 1.13 12.32 -0.48
N ILE A 93 1.99 12.03 -1.45
CA ILE A 93 1.98 12.61 -2.80
C ILE A 93 2.05 11.45 -3.79
N THR A 94 1.35 11.56 -4.90
CA THR A 94 1.44 10.63 -6.02
C THR A 94 1.92 11.34 -7.26
N ALA A 95 2.83 10.71 -7.99
CA ALA A 95 3.22 11.15 -9.32
C ALA A 95 3.03 10.02 -10.33
N LYS A 96 2.54 10.34 -11.52
CA LYS A 96 2.27 9.41 -12.62
C LYS A 96 3.45 9.44 -13.58
N PHE A 97 3.91 8.27 -14.00
CA PHE A 97 4.87 8.14 -15.09
C PHE A 97 4.17 8.38 -16.44
N PRO A 98 4.83 9.02 -17.41
CA PRO A 98 4.19 9.42 -18.66
C PRO A 98 3.79 8.23 -19.53
N ASN A 99 4.57 7.15 -19.53
CA ASN A 99 4.34 6.00 -20.39
C ASN A 99 3.58 4.88 -19.67
N PRO A 100 2.36 4.53 -20.08
CA PRO A 100 1.65 3.39 -19.55
C PRO A 100 2.23 2.07 -20.08
N ILE A 101 2.03 1.00 -19.37
CA ILE A 101 2.33 -0.36 -19.81
C ILE A 101 1.13 -0.88 -20.59
N ILE A 102 1.31 -1.09 -21.89
CA ILE A 102 0.26 -1.62 -22.78
C ILE A 102 0.15 -3.12 -22.59
N LEU A 103 -1.07 -3.62 -22.35
CA LEU A 103 -1.38 -5.03 -22.08
C LEU A 103 -2.05 -5.75 -23.25
N ASP A 104 -2.58 -4.99 -24.22
CA ASP A 104 -3.23 -5.51 -25.41
C ASP A 104 -2.64 -4.91 -26.70
N ASN A 105 -3.04 -5.47 -27.85
CA ASN A 105 -2.53 -5.00 -29.14
C ASN A 105 -3.18 -3.68 -29.61
N ASN A 106 -4.31 -3.28 -29.02
CA ASN A 106 -5.07 -2.11 -29.43
C ASN A 106 -4.74 -0.88 -28.56
N GLY A 107 -4.05 -1.06 -27.44
CA GLY A 107 -3.73 0.01 -26.49
C GLY A 107 -4.89 0.42 -25.56
N ASP A 108 -6.03 -0.27 -25.67
CA ASP A 108 -7.21 0.02 -24.84
C ASP A 108 -7.01 -0.49 -23.39
N ASP A 109 -6.33 -1.62 -23.22
CA ASP A 109 -5.99 -2.17 -21.91
C ASP A 109 -4.55 -1.81 -21.56
N HIS A 110 -4.40 -0.93 -20.59
CA HIS A 110 -3.10 -0.48 -20.16
C HIS A 110 -3.04 -0.24 -18.65
N VAL A 111 -1.83 -0.22 -18.12
CA VAL A 111 -1.53 0.03 -16.73
C VAL A 111 -0.77 1.33 -16.61
N ASP A 112 -1.38 2.28 -15.93
CA ASP A 112 -0.70 3.50 -15.52
C ASP A 112 0.22 3.22 -14.34
N MET A 113 1.43 3.71 -14.42
CA MET A 113 2.42 3.57 -13.35
C MET A 113 2.48 4.83 -12.51
N TYR A 114 2.44 4.65 -11.21
CA TYR A 114 2.55 5.73 -10.24
C TYR A 114 3.67 5.48 -9.26
N ILE A 115 4.22 6.55 -8.73
CA ILE A 115 5.01 6.51 -7.52
C ILE A 115 4.21 7.20 -6.41
N VAL A 116 4.07 6.53 -5.27
CA VAL A 116 3.40 7.05 -4.08
C VAL A 116 4.44 7.31 -3.02
N PHE A 117 4.55 8.54 -2.58
CA PHE A 117 5.37 8.93 -1.44
C PHE A 117 4.51 9.14 -0.22
N THR A 118 4.97 8.64 0.91
CA THR A 118 4.31 8.85 2.19
C THR A 118 5.31 9.32 3.23
N ASN A 119 4.87 10.20 4.11
CA ASN A 119 5.57 10.57 5.33
C ASN A 119 4.63 10.40 6.52
N SER A 120 5.13 9.88 7.63
CA SER A 120 4.36 9.63 8.85
C SER A 120 4.95 10.43 10.01
N HIS A 121 4.08 11.02 10.83
CA HIS A 121 4.47 11.85 11.96
C HIS A 121 4.10 11.25 13.31
N ASP A 122 3.38 10.12 13.33
CA ASP A 122 2.88 9.45 14.54
C ASP A 122 3.75 8.28 15.00
N GLY A 123 4.88 8.03 14.34
CA GLY A 123 5.74 6.90 14.59
C GLY A 123 5.23 5.57 14.01
N SER A 124 4.06 5.55 13.36
CA SER A 124 3.47 4.32 12.79
C SER A 124 4.03 3.93 11.43
N GLY A 125 4.82 4.81 10.80
CA GLY A 125 5.37 4.60 9.47
C GLY A 125 6.73 5.25 9.29
N ALA A 126 7.27 5.11 8.08
CA ALA A 126 8.51 5.70 7.63
C ALA A 126 8.24 6.66 6.46
N VAL A 127 9.23 7.45 6.07
CA VAL A 127 9.23 8.05 4.73
C VAL A 127 9.38 6.92 3.73
N THR A 128 8.40 6.74 2.87
CA THR A 128 8.36 5.61 1.94
C THR A 128 8.02 6.10 0.54
N GLY A 129 8.76 5.64 -0.46
CA GLY A 129 8.37 5.72 -1.85
C GLY A 129 8.02 4.33 -2.36
N LEU A 130 6.94 4.23 -3.12
CA LEU A 130 6.38 3.00 -3.60
C LEU A 130 5.94 3.16 -5.05
N ILE A 131 6.50 2.36 -5.97
CA ILE A 131 5.99 2.27 -7.34
C ILE A 131 4.77 1.34 -7.32
N THR A 132 3.67 1.80 -7.90
CA THR A 132 2.42 1.06 -7.93
C THR A 132 1.74 1.17 -9.28
N PRO A 133 1.32 0.04 -9.87
CA PRO A 133 0.54 0.02 -11.10
C PRO A 133 -0.93 0.28 -10.81
N ILE A 134 -1.60 1.01 -11.68
CA ILE A 134 -3.05 1.18 -11.70
C ILE A 134 -3.56 0.81 -13.10
N ARG A 135 -4.28 -0.29 -13.21
CA ARG A 135 -4.91 -0.68 -14.47
C ARG A 135 -6.10 0.24 -14.75
N VAL A 136 -6.10 0.90 -15.90
CA VAL A 136 -7.08 1.96 -16.22
C VAL A 136 -8.51 1.44 -16.29
N TRP A 137 -8.72 0.23 -16.82
CA TRP A 137 -10.04 -0.39 -16.91
C TRP A 137 -10.72 -0.62 -15.54
N CYS A 138 -9.98 -0.82 -14.48
CA CYS A 138 -10.56 -1.17 -13.20
C CYS A 138 -10.31 -0.15 -12.09
N ASN A 139 -9.54 0.90 -12.35
CA ASN A 139 -9.10 1.83 -11.29
C ASN A 139 -8.47 1.09 -10.08
N ASN A 140 -8.09 -0.17 -10.26
CA ASN A 140 -7.53 -1.01 -9.23
C ASN A 140 -6.04 -0.78 -9.12
N THR A 141 -5.60 -0.48 -7.91
CA THR A 141 -4.18 -0.52 -7.57
C THR A 141 -3.78 -2.00 -7.52
N LEU A 142 -3.17 -2.48 -8.58
CA LEU A 142 -2.66 -3.83 -8.60
C LEU A 142 -1.42 -3.91 -7.72
N ALA A 143 -1.61 -4.35 -6.49
CA ALA A 143 -0.51 -4.68 -5.57
C ALA A 143 0.30 -5.91 -6.05
N LEU A 144 0.22 -6.19 -7.34
CA LEU A 144 0.63 -7.45 -7.97
C LEU A 144 2.11 -7.70 -7.91
N ALA A 145 2.93 -6.74 -8.00
CA ALA A 145 4.33 -6.99 -8.26
C ALA A 145 5.23 -6.71 -7.09
N MET A 146 4.68 -6.57 -5.92
CA MET A 146 5.45 -6.31 -4.72
C MET A 146 6.02 -7.59 -4.07
N HIS A 147 6.04 -8.67 -4.82
CA HIS A 147 6.66 -9.91 -4.36
C HIS A 147 8.17 -9.77 -4.12
N ASN A 148 8.82 -8.91 -4.88
CA ASN A 148 10.22 -8.57 -4.66
C ASN A 148 10.26 -7.09 -4.33
N ASN A 149 10.74 -6.66 -3.19
CA ASN A 149 10.93 -5.30 -2.68
C ASN A 149 11.54 -4.26 -3.69
N SER A 150 11.54 -4.56 -4.97
CA SER A 150 12.21 -3.85 -6.04
C SER A 150 11.62 -2.48 -6.38
N GLY A 151 10.39 -2.19 -5.99
CA GLY A 151 9.72 -0.90 -6.25
C GLY A 151 9.46 -0.08 -4.99
N LYS A 152 10.07 -0.42 -3.86
CA LYS A 152 9.88 0.27 -2.59
C LYS A 152 11.21 0.69 -1.98
N PHE A 153 11.28 1.94 -1.53
CA PHE A 153 12.34 2.39 -0.64
C PHE A 153 11.76 3.01 0.63
N THR A 154 12.53 2.97 1.71
CA THR A 154 12.05 3.35 3.02
C THR A 154 13.16 4.00 3.84
N PHE A 155 12.90 5.18 4.39
CA PHE A 155 13.75 5.85 5.36
C PHE A 155 13.04 5.87 6.71
N ARG A 156 13.52 5.06 7.65
CA ARG A 156 13.01 5.07 9.02
C ARG A 156 13.36 6.37 9.72
N HIS A 157 12.46 6.87 10.54
CA HIS A 157 12.63 8.07 11.37
C HIS A 157 13.62 7.84 12.53
N THR A 158 14.89 7.63 12.18
CA THR A 158 16.00 7.52 13.12
C THR A 158 16.70 8.88 13.28
N ALA A 159 17.53 9.06 14.30
CA ALA A 159 18.25 10.31 14.53
C ALA A 159 19.01 10.81 13.28
N ASN A 160 19.49 9.91 12.43
CA ASN A 160 20.26 10.23 11.23
C ASN A 160 19.42 10.29 9.94
N VAL A 161 18.09 10.30 10.06
CA VAL A 161 17.20 10.27 8.87
C VAL A 161 17.43 11.44 7.93
N MET A 162 17.73 12.64 8.47
CA MET A 162 17.99 13.85 7.67
C MET A 162 19.27 13.74 6.85
N GLN A 163 20.33 13.15 7.40
CA GLN A 163 21.56 12.90 6.65
C GLN A 163 21.32 11.93 5.48
N ARG A 164 20.48 10.91 5.70
CA ARG A 164 20.10 9.94 4.69
C ARG A 164 19.16 10.50 3.62
N LEU A 165 18.35 11.50 3.95
CA LEU A 165 17.45 12.21 3.05
C LEU A 165 18.11 13.41 2.37
N ASN A 166 19.33 13.77 2.73
CA ASN A 166 20.01 14.92 2.12
C ASN A 166 20.29 14.65 0.64
N LEU A 167 19.47 15.25 -0.21
CA LEU A 167 19.42 15.03 -1.66
C LEU A 167 20.60 15.63 -2.43
N LEU A 168 21.39 16.45 -1.76
CA LEU A 168 22.64 17.02 -2.34
C LEU A 168 23.81 16.01 -2.27
N ASN A 169 23.61 14.88 -1.58
CA ASN A 169 24.61 13.81 -1.50
C ASN A 169 24.55 12.92 -2.76
N GLU A 170 25.69 12.61 -3.36
CA GLU A 170 25.79 11.71 -4.53
C GLU A 170 25.14 10.35 -4.33
N GLU A 171 25.23 9.78 -3.11
CA GLU A 171 24.57 8.52 -2.77
C GLU A 171 23.04 8.57 -2.95
N ASN A 172 22.42 9.70 -2.64
CA ASN A 172 20.97 9.87 -2.78
C ASN A 172 20.55 10.13 -4.24
N ARG A 173 21.42 10.80 -5.03
CA ARG A 173 21.22 10.93 -6.48
C ARG A 173 21.34 9.56 -7.16
N GLU A 174 22.37 8.78 -6.82
CA GLU A 174 22.53 7.41 -7.32
C GLU A 174 21.34 6.53 -6.93
N PHE A 175 20.80 6.70 -5.72
CA PHE A 175 19.60 6.00 -5.28
C PHE A 175 18.36 6.41 -6.09
N ALA A 176 18.20 7.67 -6.43
CA ALA A 176 17.12 8.14 -7.30
C ALA A 176 17.26 7.59 -8.72
N TYR A 177 18.45 7.58 -9.29
CA TYR A 177 18.74 6.91 -10.57
C TYR A 177 18.43 5.42 -10.52
N LYS A 178 18.83 4.72 -9.45
CA LYS A 178 18.49 3.32 -9.24
C LYS A 178 16.97 3.11 -9.13
N SER A 179 16.26 4.03 -8.50
CA SER A 179 14.80 3.97 -8.40
C SER A 179 14.13 4.11 -9.77
N LEU A 180 14.61 4.98 -10.64
CA LEU A 180 14.14 5.12 -12.01
C LEU A 180 14.51 3.91 -12.89
N ASN A 181 15.71 3.38 -12.75
CA ASN A 181 16.14 2.16 -13.43
C ASN A 181 15.35 0.93 -12.95
N LEU A 182 15.02 0.86 -11.67
CA LEU A 182 14.12 -0.16 -11.12
C LEU A 182 12.72 -0.09 -11.76
N PHE A 183 12.28 1.10 -12.21
CA PHE A 183 11.02 1.22 -12.94
C PHE A 183 11.05 0.41 -14.24
N SER A 184 12.09 0.50 -15.06
CA SER A 184 12.16 -0.25 -16.32
C SER A 184 12.24 -1.77 -16.11
N VAL A 185 12.95 -2.20 -15.06
CA VAL A 185 13.01 -3.62 -14.67
C VAL A 185 11.64 -4.08 -14.16
N TYR A 186 10.98 -3.24 -13.38
CA TYR A 186 9.66 -3.49 -12.84
C TYR A 186 8.59 -3.57 -13.93
N GLU A 187 8.64 -2.66 -14.92
CA GLU A 187 7.76 -2.67 -16.08
C GLU A 187 7.81 -4.01 -16.82
N LYS A 188 9.01 -4.48 -17.14
CA LYS A 188 9.21 -5.78 -17.82
C LYS A 188 8.67 -6.95 -16.98
N SER A 189 8.98 -6.94 -15.69
CA SER A 189 8.51 -7.97 -14.76
C SER A 189 6.99 -7.95 -14.60
N LEU A 190 6.40 -6.77 -14.55
CA LEU A 190 4.95 -6.61 -14.44
C LEU A 190 4.24 -7.13 -15.70
N LYS A 191 4.70 -6.72 -16.89
CA LYS A 191 4.14 -7.20 -18.16
C LYS A 191 4.20 -8.72 -18.25
N ALA A 192 5.34 -9.32 -17.96
CA ALA A 192 5.49 -10.77 -17.93
C ALA A 192 4.55 -11.44 -16.91
N SER A 193 4.34 -10.84 -15.74
CA SER A 193 3.41 -11.34 -14.72
C SER A 193 1.95 -11.25 -15.18
N PHE A 194 1.56 -10.17 -15.85
CA PHE A 194 0.23 -10.04 -16.43
C PHE A 194 -0.04 -11.08 -17.53
N GLU A 195 0.90 -11.22 -18.47
CA GLU A 195 0.81 -12.22 -19.53
C GLU A 195 0.74 -13.63 -18.94
N HIS A 196 1.56 -13.93 -17.94
CA HIS A 196 1.52 -15.21 -17.25
C HIS A 196 0.15 -15.47 -16.61
N LEU A 197 -0.39 -14.54 -15.83
CA LEU A 197 -1.70 -14.67 -15.19
C LEU A 197 -2.85 -14.79 -16.21
N LYS A 198 -2.78 -14.10 -17.35
CA LYS A 198 -3.77 -14.15 -18.42
C LYS A 198 -3.78 -15.54 -19.09
N ASN A 199 -2.63 -16.19 -19.17
CA ASN A 199 -2.47 -17.52 -19.75
C ASN A 199 -2.89 -18.65 -18.82
N ILE A 200 -2.93 -18.43 -17.49
CA ILE A 200 -3.40 -19.45 -16.55
C ILE A 200 -4.92 -19.53 -16.62
N LYS A 201 -5.44 -20.65 -17.11
CA LYS A 201 -6.88 -20.95 -17.09
C LYS A 201 -7.24 -21.58 -15.76
N LEU A 202 -8.25 -21.04 -15.09
CA LEU A 202 -8.73 -21.51 -13.81
C LEU A 202 -9.99 -22.35 -13.99
N ALA A 203 -9.94 -23.60 -13.58
CA ALA A 203 -11.14 -24.39 -13.37
C ALA A 203 -11.88 -23.90 -12.11
N ASP A 204 -13.20 -24.12 -12.05
CA ASP A 204 -14.02 -23.72 -10.88
C ASP A 204 -13.49 -24.31 -9.57
N ALA A 205 -12.97 -25.53 -9.60
CA ALA A 205 -12.36 -26.18 -8.44
C ALA A 205 -11.09 -25.48 -7.96
N ASP A 206 -10.25 -24.99 -8.89
CA ASP A 206 -9.04 -24.22 -8.54
C ASP A 206 -9.39 -22.85 -7.99
N LEU A 207 -10.36 -22.17 -8.61
CA LEU A 207 -10.90 -20.92 -8.11
C LEU A 207 -11.39 -21.06 -6.67
N GLU A 208 -12.21 -22.09 -6.40
CA GLU A 208 -12.77 -22.34 -5.07
C GLU A 208 -11.67 -22.68 -4.05
N ARG A 209 -10.72 -23.53 -4.42
CA ARG A 209 -9.57 -23.89 -3.59
C ARG A 209 -8.73 -22.67 -3.22
N ILE A 210 -8.40 -21.83 -4.19
CA ILE A 210 -7.59 -20.63 -3.94
C ILE A 210 -8.34 -19.66 -3.02
N LEU A 211 -9.62 -19.43 -3.24
CA LEU A 211 -10.44 -18.59 -2.37
C LEU A 211 -10.55 -19.17 -0.95
N ALA A 212 -10.70 -20.49 -0.81
CA ALA A 212 -10.67 -21.15 0.48
C ALA A 212 -9.33 -20.92 1.21
N GLU A 213 -8.21 -21.16 0.54
CA GLU A 213 -6.87 -20.96 1.10
C GLU A 213 -6.60 -19.49 1.49
N VAL A 214 -7.13 -18.52 0.73
CA VAL A 214 -6.94 -17.10 1.00
C VAL A 214 -7.80 -16.61 2.15
N TYR A 215 -9.06 -17.06 2.26
CA TYR A 215 -10.04 -16.42 3.14
C TYR A 215 -10.45 -17.23 4.35
N LEU A 216 -10.35 -18.55 4.32
CA LEU A 216 -10.70 -19.40 5.45
C LEU A 216 -9.65 -19.35 6.56
N THR A 217 -10.09 -19.49 7.81
CA THR A 217 -9.20 -19.74 8.94
C THR A 217 -8.57 -21.13 8.85
N GLU A 218 -7.52 -21.41 9.58
CA GLU A 218 -6.86 -22.74 9.58
C GLU A 218 -7.82 -23.88 9.92
N ARG A 219 -8.76 -23.63 10.86
CA ARG A 219 -9.77 -24.61 11.24
C ARG A 219 -10.75 -24.86 10.09
N GLU A 220 -11.28 -23.82 9.48
CA GLU A 220 -12.23 -23.91 8.37
C GLU A 220 -11.59 -24.51 7.11
N LEU A 221 -10.32 -24.21 6.89
CA LEU A 221 -9.56 -24.78 5.77
C LEU A 221 -9.41 -26.31 5.91
N LYS A 222 -9.20 -26.83 7.13
CA LYS A 222 -9.22 -28.28 7.38
C LYS A 222 -10.58 -28.89 7.07
N ILE A 223 -11.67 -28.21 7.42
CA ILE A 223 -13.04 -28.65 7.10
C ILE A 223 -13.24 -28.67 5.58
N TYR A 224 -12.85 -27.60 4.89
CA TYR A 224 -12.92 -27.52 3.43
C TYR A 224 -12.15 -28.65 2.76
N TYR A 225 -10.93 -28.94 3.18
CA TYR A 225 -10.15 -30.05 2.59
C TYR A 225 -10.75 -31.42 2.83
N ALA A 226 -11.46 -31.61 3.97
CA ALA A 226 -12.14 -32.86 4.27
C ALA A 226 -13.44 -33.03 3.49
N THR A 227 -14.23 -31.95 3.33
CA THR A 227 -15.55 -31.99 2.70
C THR A 227 -15.54 -31.65 1.21
N LYS A 228 -14.55 -30.90 0.76
CA LYS A 228 -14.50 -30.26 -0.57
C LYS A 228 -15.69 -29.36 -0.85
N ASP A 229 -16.31 -28.81 0.21
CA ASP A 229 -17.49 -27.97 0.13
C ASP A 229 -17.31 -26.70 0.98
N ILE A 230 -17.22 -25.56 0.30
CA ILE A 230 -17.09 -24.26 0.94
C ILE A 230 -18.40 -23.84 1.66
N ASN A 231 -19.52 -24.46 1.31
CA ASN A 231 -20.84 -24.21 1.92
C ASN A 231 -21.14 -25.10 3.12
N SER A 232 -20.19 -25.98 3.51
CA SER A 232 -20.32 -26.84 4.71
C SER A 232 -20.85 -26.06 5.92
N SER A 233 -21.77 -26.66 6.69
CA SER A 233 -22.37 -26.02 7.88
C SER A 233 -21.33 -25.58 8.91
N ASP A 234 -20.18 -26.23 8.93
CA ASP A 234 -19.09 -26.00 9.90
C ASP A 234 -18.16 -24.83 9.52
N ILE A 235 -18.36 -24.23 8.35
CA ILE A 235 -17.70 -22.97 7.93
C ILE A 235 -18.60 -21.79 8.31
N SER A 236 -17.99 -20.74 8.87
CA SER A 236 -18.72 -19.56 9.37
C SER A 236 -19.47 -18.83 8.25
N LYS A 237 -20.58 -18.18 8.61
CA LYS A 237 -21.35 -17.35 7.68
C LYS A 237 -20.53 -16.17 7.16
N GLU A 238 -19.68 -15.62 8.00
CA GLU A 238 -18.78 -14.51 7.71
C GLU A 238 -17.80 -14.90 6.58
N SER A 239 -17.11 -16.02 6.72
CA SER A 239 -16.16 -16.52 5.71
C SER A 239 -16.86 -16.80 4.38
N LYS A 240 -18.01 -17.45 4.41
CA LYS A 240 -18.83 -17.72 3.21
C LYS A 240 -19.25 -16.42 2.53
N SER A 241 -19.73 -15.43 3.30
CA SER A 241 -20.16 -14.14 2.77
C SER A 241 -19.01 -13.39 2.09
N VAL A 242 -17.82 -13.38 2.69
CA VAL A 242 -16.64 -12.76 2.08
C VAL A 242 -16.30 -13.45 0.77
N ILE A 243 -16.23 -14.78 0.76
CA ILE A 243 -15.88 -15.55 -0.45
C ILE A 243 -16.92 -15.35 -1.56
N SER A 244 -18.23 -15.35 -1.21
CA SER A 244 -19.29 -15.08 -2.18
C SER A 244 -19.13 -13.70 -2.83
N ARG A 245 -18.89 -12.66 -2.04
CA ARG A 245 -18.70 -11.30 -2.54
C ARG A 245 -17.44 -11.17 -3.40
N VAL A 246 -16.38 -11.92 -3.07
CA VAL A 246 -15.18 -11.96 -3.92
C VAL A 246 -15.48 -12.68 -5.23
N LYS A 247 -16.22 -13.81 -5.21
CA LYS A 247 -16.68 -14.49 -6.44
C LYS A 247 -17.51 -13.55 -7.33
N ASP A 248 -18.40 -12.74 -6.75
CA ASP A 248 -19.17 -11.75 -7.50
C ASP A 248 -18.25 -10.70 -8.15
N CYS A 249 -17.22 -10.26 -7.43
CA CYS A 249 -16.22 -9.33 -7.99
C CYS A 249 -15.37 -9.98 -9.09
N VAL A 250 -15.07 -11.29 -9.01
CA VAL A 250 -14.38 -12.03 -10.08
C VAL A 250 -15.26 -12.15 -11.33
N ALA A 251 -16.54 -12.39 -11.14
CA ALA A 251 -17.48 -12.57 -12.27
C ALA A 251 -17.84 -11.28 -12.98
N SER A 252 -18.03 -10.18 -12.23
CA SER A 252 -18.63 -8.95 -12.75
C SER A 252 -18.12 -7.66 -12.08
N GLY A 253 -16.99 -7.72 -11.38
CA GLY A 253 -16.41 -6.55 -10.72
C GLY A 253 -15.94 -5.48 -11.68
N VAL A 254 -15.77 -4.26 -11.15
CA VAL A 254 -15.22 -3.14 -11.92
C VAL A 254 -13.86 -3.54 -12.52
N GLY A 255 -13.72 -3.42 -13.84
CA GLY A 255 -12.48 -3.72 -14.56
C GLY A 255 -12.25 -5.20 -14.88
N GLN A 256 -13.27 -6.03 -14.75
CA GLN A 256 -13.23 -7.35 -15.36
C GLN A 256 -13.44 -7.22 -16.88
N ASN A 257 -12.46 -7.70 -17.63
CA ASN A 257 -12.58 -7.84 -19.08
C ASN A 257 -13.17 -9.22 -19.41
N LYS A 258 -14.11 -9.28 -20.35
CA LYS A 258 -14.70 -10.56 -20.78
C LYS A 258 -13.66 -11.55 -21.30
N GLU A 259 -12.61 -11.06 -21.92
CA GLU A 259 -11.51 -11.87 -22.44
C GLU A 259 -10.66 -12.52 -21.35
N ASP A 260 -10.63 -11.93 -20.15
CA ASP A 260 -9.88 -12.43 -19.01
C ASP A 260 -10.68 -13.43 -18.16
N ASN A 261 -11.98 -13.63 -18.45
CA ASN A 261 -12.82 -14.53 -17.68
C ASN A 261 -12.24 -15.94 -17.59
N GLY A 262 -12.27 -16.52 -16.39
CA GLY A 262 -11.72 -17.85 -16.13
C GLY A 262 -10.19 -17.88 -16.16
N THR A 263 -9.51 -16.75 -15.97
CA THR A 263 -8.04 -16.69 -15.89
C THR A 263 -7.57 -16.31 -14.48
N GLY A 264 -6.30 -16.58 -14.21
CA GLY A 264 -5.64 -16.11 -13.00
C GLY A 264 -5.70 -14.58 -12.87
N LEU A 265 -5.64 -13.85 -13.97
CA LEU A 265 -5.76 -12.40 -13.98
C LEU A 265 -7.14 -11.94 -13.49
N ALA A 266 -8.23 -12.58 -13.95
CA ALA A 266 -9.58 -12.26 -13.49
C ALA A 266 -9.74 -12.48 -11.98
N LEU A 267 -9.16 -13.55 -11.44
CA LEU A 267 -9.19 -13.81 -10.00
C LEU A 267 -8.48 -12.70 -9.21
N ILE A 268 -7.28 -12.33 -9.59
CA ILE A 268 -6.52 -11.29 -8.90
C ILE A 268 -7.23 -9.93 -9.01
N ASN A 269 -7.78 -9.59 -10.18
CA ASN A 269 -8.60 -8.39 -10.36
C ASN A 269 -9.85 -8.40 -9.47
N GLY A 270 -10.54 -9.53 -9.34
CA GLY A 270 -11.71 -9.67 -8.48
C GLY A 270 -11.39 -9.46 -7.01
N ILE A 271 -10.28 -10.03 -6.53
CA ILE A 271 -9.81 -9.82 -5.14
C ILE A 271 -9.47 -8.36 -4.88
N THR A 272 -8.73 -7.72 -5.80
CA THR A 272 -8.39 -6.30 -5.65
C THR A 272 -9.62 -5.41 -5.71
N THR A 273 -10.56 -5.69 -6.61
CA THR A 273 -11.84 -4.99 -6.72
C THR A 273 -12.65 -5.11 -5.43
N PHE A 274 -12.69 -6.30 -4.83
CA PHE A 274 -13.38 -6.50 -3.56
C PHE A 274 -12.85 -5.54 -2.48
N TYR A 275 -11.52 -5.49 -2.27
CA TYR A 275 -10.93 -4.62 -1.27
C TYR A 275 -11.03 -3.13 -1.60
N GLN A 276 -11.03 -2.77 -2.85
CA GLN A 276 -11.10 -1.35 -3.24
C GLN A 276 -12.51 -0.79 -3.27
N ASN A 277 -13.48 -1.59 -3.69
CA ASN A 277 -14.82 -1.10 -4.01
C ASN A 277 -15.94 -1.73 -3.17
N ALA A 278 -15.79 -2.98 -2.74
CA ALA A 278 -16.85 -3.73 -2.05
C ALA A 278 -16.62 -3.91 -0.55
N HIS A 279 -15.36 -3.91 -0.09
CA HIS A 279 -15.05 -4.04 1.33
C HIS A 279 -15.30 -2.73 2.08
N MET A 280 -15.98 -2.83 3.22
CA MET A 280 -16.28 -1.67 4.06
C MET A 280 -15.15 -1.39 5.05
N TYR A 281 -14.63 -0.17 5.04
CA TYR A 281 -13.61 0.30 5.96
C TYR A 281 -14.18 1.33 6.93
N ARG A 282 -13.67 1.34 8.16
CA ARG A 282 -14.07 2.32 9.18
C ARG A 282 -13.64 3.74 8.84
N SER A 283 -12.57 3.91 8.06
CA SER A 283 -12.03 5.21 7.66
C SER A 283 -11.17 5.08 6.40
N LEU A 284 -10.89 6.20 5.74
CA LEU A 284 -9.94 6.26 4.62
C LEU A 284 -8.53 5.83 5.05
N ASN A 285 -8.12 6.13 6.28
CA ASN A 285 -6.83 5.70 6.81
C ASN A 285 -6.76 4.17 6.96
N SER A 286 -7.83 3.53 7.47
CA SER A 286 -7.88 2.08 7.57
C SER A 286 -7.88 1.41 6.20
N LYS A 287 -8.55 2.00 5.21
CA LYS A 287 -8.50 1.56 3.80
C LYS A 287 -7.08 1.65 3.25
N PHE A 288 -6.44 2.81 3.37
CA PHE A 288 -5.08 3.03 2.91
C PHE A 288 -4.10 2.01 3.52
N ARG A 289 -4.12 1.85 4.84
CA ARG A 289 -3.27 0.86 5.53
C ARG A 289 -3.52 -0.57 5.06
N SER A 290 -4.79 -0.97 4.90
CA SER A 290 -5.14 -2.30 4.43
C SER A 290 -4.57 -2.59 3.04
N LEU A 291 -4.70 -1.62 2.12
CA LEU A 291 -4.24 -1.75 0.74
C LEU A 291 -2.71 -1.70 0.60
N THR A 292 -2.03 -0.93 1.45
CA THR A 292 -0.57 -0.72 1.32
C THR A 292 0.28 -1.67 2.17
N GLU A 293 -0.19 -2.06 3.35
CA GLU A 293 0.62 -2.77 4.35
C GLU A 293 -0.14 -3.91 5.04
N GLY A 294 -1.49 -3.92 4.95
CA GLY A 294 -2.36 -4.78 5.75
C GLY A 294 -3.00 -5.93 4.99
N GLU A 295 -4.20 -6.28 5.44
CA GLU A 295 -4.92 -7.48 5.02
C GLU A 295 -5.13 -7.57 3.51
N ALA A 296 -5.59 -6.50 2.87
CA ALA A 296 -5.85 -6.52 1.43
C ALA A 296 -4.59 -6.87 0.64
N LYS A 297 -3.45 -6.27 1.00
CA LYS A 297 -2.16 -6.58 0.38
C LYS A 297 -1.77 -8.04 0.58
N LEU A 298 -1.82 -8.54 1.83
CA LEU A 298 -1.42 -9.91 2.17
C LEU A 298 -2.29 -10.96 1.46
N LYS A 299 -3.60 -10.73 1.41
CA LYS A 299 -4.55 -11.63 0.75
C LYS A 299 -4.36 -11.65 -0.77
N THR A 300 -4.17 -10.47 -1.38
CA THR A 300 -3.87 -10.37 -2.82
C THR A 300 -2.55 -11.06 -3.17
N GLN A 301 -1.52 -10.86 -2.35
CA GLN A 301 -0.22 -11.49 -2.53
C GLN A 301 -0.33 -13.02 -2.42
N LYS A 302 -1.02 -13.54 -1.40
CA LYS A 302 -1.24 -14.97 -1.23
C LYS A 302 -1.97 -15.58 -2.43
N ALA A 303 -3.00 -14.91 -2.93
CA ALA A 303 -3.72 -15.35 -4.12
C ALA A 303 -2.81 -15.41 -5.36
N PHE A 304 -1.98 -14.40 -5.56
CA PHE A 304 -1.00 -14.37 -6.65
C PHE A 304 -0.01 -15.55 -6.58
N GLU A 305 0.52 -15.84 -5.40
CA GLU A 305 1.42 -16.97 -5.18
C GLU A 305 0.75 -18.29 -5.53
N LEU A 306 -0.49 -18.50 -5.07
CA LEU A 306 -1.26 -19.72 -5.34
C LEU A 306 -1.59 -19.89 -6.82
N VAL A 307 -1.99 -18.81 -7.49
CA VAL A 307 -2.25 -18.84 -8.94
C VAL A 307 -0.98 -19.15 -9.73
N SER A 308 0.14 -18.50 -9.37
CA SER A 308 1.41 -18.66 -10.08
C SER A 308 2.01 -20.08 -9.96
N GLN A 309 1.54 -20.87 -9.01
CA GLN A 309 1.93 -22.30 -8.85
C GLN A 309 1.11 -23.25 -9.73
N LEU A 310 0.02 -22.77 -10.33
CA LEU A 310 -0.74 -23.56 -11.31
C LEU A 310 0.06 -23.64 -12.63
N ARG A 311 0.07 -24.81 -13.21
CA ARG A 311 0.76 -25.09 -14.49
C ARG A 311 -0.20 -25.08 -15.65
#